data_67c978ab6bd3b756c930933c8cadba46
#
_entry.id   67c978ab6bd3b756c930933c8cadba46
#
_cell.length_a   1.000
_cell.length_b   1.000
_cell.length_c   1.000
_cell.angle_alpha   90.00
_cell.angle_beta   90.00
_cell.angle_gamma   90.00
#
_symmetry.space_group_name_H-M   'P 1'
#
loop_
_entity.id
_entity.type
_entity.pdbx_description
1 polymer ?
#
loop_
_entity_poly.entity_id
_entity_poly.type
_entity_poly.pdbx_seq_one_letter_code
_entity_poly.pdbx_strand_id
1 'polypeptide(L)'
;VLTRTPNGLRLKHDHRHEDGSPDAITLYGGDSTPPGTAERQQFPADADSVAMFRRADMLASTHNTWAMEIDPDQTFVYELTRPDGRRFRVQFDLSKPVDLPPPPWGDDTAPAP
;
A
#
# COMPACT_ATOMS: atom_id res chain seq x y z
N VAL A 1 2.64 4.73 1.45
CA VAL A 1 3.06 6.01 0.87
C VAL A 1 2.90 5.95 -0.64
N LEU A 2 2.19 6.93 -1.20
CA LEU A 2 2.08 7.12 -2.64
C LEU A 2 2.97 8.29 -3.07
N THR A 3 3.79 8.05 -4.07
CA THR A 3 4.69 9.06 -4.62
C THR A 3 4.45 9.18 -6.12
N ARG A 4 4.40 10.41 -6.63
CA ARG A 4 4.33 10.64 -8.07
C ARG A 4 5.70 10.38 -8.69
N THR A 5 5.72 9.65 -9.80
CA THR A 5 6.92 9.39 -10.60
C THR A 5 6.75 10.00 -12.00
N PRO A 6 7.81 10.10 -12.80
CA PRO A 6 7.67 10.57 -14.18
C PRO A 6 6.70 9.74 -15.03
N ASN A 7 6.52 8.46 -14.69
CA ASN A 7 5.72 7.53 -15.48
C ASN A 7 4.40 7.14 -14.81
N GLY A 8 4.08 7.68 -13.62
CA GLY A 8 2.86 7.36 -12.91
C GLY A 8 2.98 7.52 -11.41
N LEU A 9 2.64 6.46 -10.67
CA LEU A 9 2.64 6.44 -9.22
C LEU A 9 3.49 5.30 -8.67
N ARG A 10 4.05 5.50 -7.48
CA ARG A 10 4.76 4.47 -6.72
C ARG A 10 4.09 4.26 -5.37
N LEU A 11 3.74 3.01 -5.08
CA LEU A 11 3.24 2.62 -3.76
C LEU A 11 4.34 1.92 -2.98
N LYS A 12 4.62 2.40 -1.77
CA LYS A 12 5.49 1.74 -0.80
C LYS A 12 4.81 1.64 0.54
N HIS A 13 4.93 0.48 1.18
CA HIS A 13 4.40 0.24 2.53
C HIS A 13 5.49 0.56 3.54
N ASP A 14 5.25 1.55 4.38
CA ASP A 14 6.13 1.89 5.52
C ASP A 14 5.62 1.15 6.75
N HIS A 15 6.25 0.01 7.05
CA HIS A 15 5.85 -0.88 8.13
C HIS A 15 6.76 -0.67 9.32
N ARG A 16 6.19 -0.30 10.46
CA ARG A 16 6.92 0.07 11.68
C ARG A 16 6.42 -0.69 12.89
N HIS A 17 7.29 -0.80 13.90
CA HIS A 17 6.92 -1.23 15.24
C HIS A 17 6.31 -0.07 16.03
N GLU A 18 5.69 -0.39 17.17
CA GLU A 18 5.02 0.60 18.02
C GLU A 18 5.97 1.71 18.49
N ASP A 19 7.24 1.40 18.71
CA ASP A 19 8.26 2.37 19.09
C ASP A 19 8.74 3.28 17.94
N GLY A 20 8.19 3.09 16.75
CA GLY A 20 8.54 3.85 15.55
C GLY A 20 9.71 3.28 14.75
N SER A 21 10.38 2.23 15.23
CA SER A 21 11.47 1.61 14.49
C SER A 21 10.95 0.86 13.26
N PRO A 22 11.71 0.87 12.13
CA PRO A 22 11.31 0.15 10.93
C PRO A 22 11.21 -1.36 11.16
N ASP A 23 10.20 -2.00 10.58
CA ASP A 23 10.16 -3.46 10.52
C ASP A 23 11.24 -3.96 9.55
N ALA A 24 11.67 -5.21 9.75
CA ALA A 24 12.62 -5.86 8.84
C ALA A 24 12.05 -5.99 7.41
N ILE A 25 10.73 -6.15 7.29
CA ILE A 25 10.01 -6.21 6.02
C ILE A 25 9.22 -4.91 5.88
N THR A 26 9.81 -3.95 5.19
CA THR A 26 9.23 -2.62 5.01
C THR A 26 9.67 -2.00 3.69
N LEU A 27 9.00 -0.93 3.28
CA LEU A 27 9.23 -0.20 2.03
C LEU A 27 9.09 -1.08 0.78
N TYR A 28 8.26 -2.11 0.88
CA TYR A 28 7.90 -2.95 -0.25
C TYR A 28 6.69 -2.38 -1.01
N GLY A 29 6.61 -2.68 -2.29
CA GLY A 29 5.54 -2.19 -3.15
C GLY A 29 5.93 -2.26 -4.61
N GLY A 30 5.51 -1.28 -5.38
CA GLY A 30 5.83 -1.21 -6.80
C GLY A 30 5.30 0.04 -7.47
N ASP A 31 5.67 0.19 -8.72
CA ASP A 31 5.22 1.29 -9.57
C ASP A 31 3.93 0.89 -10.30
N SER A 32 3.07 1.87 -10.54
CA SER A 32 1.84 1.64 -11.29
C SER A 32 2.14 1.18 -12.72
N THR A 33 1.31 0.24 -13.20
CA THR A 33 1.43 -0.28 -14.57
C THR A 33 0.28 0.22 -15.43
N PRO A 34 0.56 0.66 -16.68
CA PRO A 34 -0.49 0.96 -17.63
C PRO A 34 -1.20 -0.33 -18.13
N PRO A 35 -2.47 -0.26 -18.55
CA PRO A 35 -3.29 0.93 -18.39
C PRO A 35 -3.92 0.99 -17.00
N GLY A 36 -3.81 2.17 -16.36
CA GLY A 36 -4.61 2.50 -15.19
C GLY A 36 -5.80 3.35 -15.58
N THR A 37 -6.67 3.62 -14.62
CA THR A 37 -7.77 4.58 -14.77
C THR A 37 -7.66 5.66 -13.70
N ALA A 38 -8.47 6.71 -13.82
CA ALA A 38 -8.54 7.73 -12.78
C ALA A 38 -9.00 7.15 -11.45
N GLU A 39 -9.79 6.06 -11.47
CA GLU A 39 -10.38 5.45 -10.29
C GLU A 39 -9.58 4.26 -9.75
N ARG A 40 -8.73 3.61 -10.58
CA ARG A 40 -8.00 2.40 -10.17
C ARG A 40 -6.60 2.36 -10.76
N GLN A 41 -5.63 2.10 -9.89
CA GLN A 41 -4.23 1.85 -10.26
C GLN A 41 -3.75 0.54 -9.64
N GLN A 42 -2.94 -0.22 -10.39
CA GLN A 42 -2.34 -1.46 -9.94
C GLN A 42 -0.83 -1.30 -9.79
N PHE A 43 -0.28 -1.95 -8.77
CA PHE A 43 1.12 -1.85 -8.37
C PHE A 43 1.68 -3.26 -8.18
N PRO A 44 2.23 -3.92 -9.21
CA PRO A 44 2.91 -5.20 -9.02
C PRO A 44 4.17 -5.04 -8.18
N ALA A 45 4.52 -6.06 -7.40
CA ALA A 45 5.74 -6.03 -6.60
C ALA A 45 6.96 -5.75 -7.49
N ASP A 46 7.75 -4.73 -7.11
CA ASP A 46 8.95 -4.37 -7.86
C ASP A 46 10.14 -5.30 -7.55
N ALA A 47 11.24 -5.12 -8.28
CA ALA A 47 12.41 -5.98 -8.15
C ALA A 47 13.00 -5.96 -6.74
N ASP A 48 13.05 -4.80 -6.09
CA ASP A 48 13.57 -4.68 -4.73
C ASP A 48 12.67 -5.42 -3.73
N SER A 49 11.36 -5.31 -3.90
CA SER A 49 10.38 -6.01 -3.06
C SER A 49 10.47 -7.51 -3.25
N VAL A 50 10.56 -7.98 -4.49
CA VAL A 50 10.73 -9.41 -4.80
C VAL A 50 12.00 -9.95 -4.14
N ALA A 51 13.12 -9.24 -4.25
CA ALA A 51 14.38 -9.64 -3.62
C ALA A 51 14.25 -9.71 -2.08
N MET A 52 13.58 -8.72 -1.49
CA MET A 52 13.32 -8.70 -0.04
C MET A 52 12.49 -9.91 0.40
N PHE A 53 11.40 -10.21 -0.32
CA PHE A 53 10.53 -11.34 0.01
C PHE A 53 11.25 -12.68 -0.14
N ARG A 54 12.11 -12.83 -1.14
CA ARG A 54 12.94 -14.03 -1.31
C ARG A 54 13.91 -14.23 -0.14
N ARG A 55 14.59 -13.17 0.28
CA ARG A 55 15.51 -13.24 1.42
C ARG A 55 14.80 -13.58 2.73
N ALA A 56 13.54 -13.18 2.88
CA ALA A 56 12.73 -13.43 4.05
C ALA A 56 11.94 -14.76 3.99
N ASP A 57 12.15 -15.56 2.94
CA ASP A 57 11.40 -16.80 2.70
C ASP A 57 9.89 -16.59 2.59
N MET A 58 9.50 -15.47 2.00
CA MET A 58 8.11 -15.08 1.75
C MET A 58 7.79 -15.24 0.26
N LEU A 59 7.93 -16.45 -0.27
CA LEU A 59 7.86 -16.69 -1.72
C LEU A 59 6.51 -16.36 -2.32
N ALA A 60 5.41 -16.59 -1.58
CA ALA A 60 4.07 -16.23 -2.07
C ALA A 60 3.90 -14.74 -2.30
N SER A 61 4.62 -13.90 -1.55
CA SER A 61 4.55 -12.44 -1.68
C SER A 61 5.30 -11.89 -2.89
N THR A 62 6.19 -12.68 -3.51
CA THR A 62 6.94 -12.25 -4.70
C THR A 62 6.03 -11.98 -5.90
N HIS A 63 4.81 -12.51 -5.90
CA HIS A 63 3.82 -12.33 -6.95
C HIS A 63 2.65 -11.43 -6.52
N ASN A 64 2.81 -10.67 -5.46
CA ASN A 64 1.79 -9.72 -5.01
C ASN A 64 1.57 -8.63 -6.03
N THR A 65 0.30 -8.29 -6.25
CA THR A 65 -0.12 -7.08 -6.93
C THR A 65 -1.06 -6.32 -6.01
N TRP A 66 -0.68 -5.10 -5.66
CA TRP A 66 -1.55 -4.20 -4.91
C TRP A 66 -2.38 -3.37 -5.88
N ALA A 67 -3.53 -2.91 -5.42
CA ALA A 67 -4.34 -1.97 -6.17
C ALA A 67 -4.99 -0.97 -5.21
N MET A 68 -5.20 0.22 -5.71
CA MET A 68 -5.97 1.26 -5.04
C MET A 68 -7.06 1.75 -5.96
N GLU A 69 -8.25 1.95 -5.38
CA GLU A 69 -9.37 2.56 -6.07
C GLU A 69 -9.84 3.76 -5.26
N ILE A 70 -10.25 4.80 -5.96
CA ILE A 70 -10.84 5.97 -5.33
C ILE A 70 -12.05 6.44 -6.13
N ASP A 71 -13.16 6.58 -5.41
CA ASP A 71 -14.34 7.31 -5.86
C ASP A 71 -14.47 8.49 -4.89
N PRO A 72 -14.10 9.72 -5.34
CA PRO A 72 -13.99 10.85 -4.43
C PRO A 72 -15.27 11.06 -3.63
N ASP A 73 -15.12 11.31 -2.34
CA ASP A 73 -16.19 11.52 -1.36
C ASP A 73 -17.10 10.32 -1.13
N GLN A 74 -16.84 9.18 -1.78
CA GLN A 74 -17.64 7.96 -1.65
C GLN A 74 -16.86 6.81 -1.05
N THR A 75 -15.82 6.31 -1.75
CA THR A 75 -15.09 5.13 -1.33
C THR A 75 -13.60 5.22 -1.62
N PHE A 76 -12.81 4.58 -0.78
CA PHE A 76 -11.41 4.24 -1.02
C PHE A 76 -11.23 2.74 -0.84
N VAL A 77 -10.50 2.08 -1.75
CA VAL A 77 -10.25 0.65 -1.69
C VAL A 77 -8.74 0.39 -1.70
N TYR A 78 -8.33 -0.50 -0.81
CA TYR A 78 -7.01 -1.11 -0.81
C TYR A 78 -7.16 -2.60 -1.09
N GLU A 79 -6.40 -3.11 -2.05
CA GLU A 79 -6.53 -4.49 -2.50
C GLU A 79 -5.16 -5.13 -2.68
N LEU A 80 -5.09 -6.43 -2.36
CA LEU A 80 -3.95 -7.29 -2.64
C LEU A 80 -4.45 -8.54 -3.36
N THR A 81 -3.84 -8.87 -4.49
CA THR A 81 -4.14 -10.10 -5.23
C THR A 81 -2.89 -10.92 -5.47
N ARG A 82 -3.08 -12.24 -5.64
CA ARG A 82 -2.06 -13.21 -6.00
C ARG A 82 -2.53 -14.04 -7.18
N PRO A 83 -1.60 -14.62 -7.99
CA PRO A 83 -1.97 -15.40 -9.18
C PRO A 83 -2.84 -16.62 -8.88
N ASP A 84 -2.78 -17.18 -7.67
CA ASP A 84 -3.59 -18.33 -7.24
C ASP A 84 -5.06 -17.97 -6.97
N GLY A 85 -5.45 -16.70 -7.18
CA GLY A 85 -6.80 -16.22 -6.95
C GLY A 85 -7.05 -15.67 -5.55
N ARG A 86 -6.07 -15.74 -4.64
CA ARG A 86 -6.21 -15.12 -3.32
C ARG A 86 -6.35 -13.61 -3.47
N ARG A 87 -7.28 -13.05 -2.71
CA ARG A 87 -7.59 -11.63 -2.77
C ARG A 87 -7.94 -11.12 -1.38
N PHE A 88 -7.29 -10.04 -0.99
CA PHE A 88 -7.63 -9.24 0.18
C PHE A 88 -8.12 -7.89 -0.31
N ARG A 89 -9.31 -7.47 0.11
CA ARG A 89 -9.90 -6.22 -0.34
C ARG A 89 -10.56 -5.52 0.84
N VAL A 90 -10.18 -4.28 1.08
CA VAL A 90 -10.75 -3.42 2.13
C VAL A 90 -11.34 -2.19 1.46
N GLN A 91 -12.61 -1.93 1.76
CA GLN A 91 -13.30 -0.73 1.27
C GLN A 91 -13.61 0.18 2.45
N PHE A 92 -13.24 1.46 2.29
CA PHE A 92 -13.48 2.51 3.27
C PHE A 92 -14.58 3.44 2.76
N ASP A 93 -15.51 3.79 3.64
CA ASP A 93 -16.57 4.76 3.36
C ASP A 93 -16.04 6.17 3.59
N LEU A 94 -15.90 6.96 2.51
CA LEU A 94 -15.44 8.34 2.58
C LEU A 94 -16.60 9.34 2.71
N SER A 95 -17.84 8.87 2.69
CA SER A 95 -19.01 9.76 2.73
C SER A 95 -19.35 10.25 4.14
N LYS A 96 -18.78 9.62 5.17
CA LYS A 96 -19.05 9.94 6.57
C LYS A 96 -17.75 10.24 7.31
N PRO A 97 -17.60 11.44 7.90
CA PRO A 97 -16.47 11.73 8.76
C PRO A 97 -16.44 10.78 9.97
N VAL A 98 -15.25 10.43 10.41
CA VAL A 98 -15.00 9.64 11.63
C VAL A 98 -14.08 10.44 12.54
N ASP A 99 -13.99 10.05 13.81
CA ASP A 99 -13.03 10.63 14.74
C ASP A 99 -11.61 10.42 14.21
N LEU A 100 -10.73 11.40 14.46
CA LEU A 100 -9.35 11.31 14.05
C LEU A 100 -8.69 10.10 14.73
N PRO A 101 -8.11 9.16 13.97
CA PRO A 101 -7.41 8.02 14.56
C PRO A 101 -6.09 8.49 15.20
N PRO A 102 -5.49 7.67 16.06
CA PRO A 102 -4.13 7.94 16.54
C PRO A 102 -3.17 8.10 15.36
N PRO A 103 -2.10 8.90 15.52
CA PRO A 103 -1.09 9.02 14.47
C PRO A 103 -0.42 7.66 14.19
N PRO A 104 0.07 7.44 12.97
CA PRO A 104 0.82 6.24 12.66
C PRO A 104 2.06 6.11 13.55
N TRP A 105 2.45 4.89 13.85
CA TRP A 105 3.66 4.64 14.62
C TRP A 105 4.88 5.28 13.94
N GLY A 106 5.67 6.03 14.69
CA GLY A 106 6.84 6.74 14.19
C GLY A 106 6.57 8.09 13.53
N ASP A 107 5.33 8.54 13.53
CA ASP A 107 4.97 9.88 13.03
C ASP A 107 4.98 10.89 14.18
N ASP A 108 6.16 11.46 14.43
CA ASP A 108 6.34 12.47 15.48
C ASP A 108 5.86 13.87 15.06
N THR A 109 5.46 14.03 13.79
CA THR A 109 5.01 15.31 13.25
C THR A 109 3.48 15.47 13.29
N ALA A 110 2.76 14.37 13.54
CA ALA A 110 1.31 14.41 13.62
C ALA A 110 0.86 15.23 14.84
N PRO A 111 -0.20 16.05 14.72
CA PRO A 111 -0.73 16.75 15.87
C PRO A 111 -1.27 15.77 16.91
N ALA A 112 -1.14 16.12 18.21
CA ALA A 112 -1.71 15.31 19.27
C ALA A 112 -3.24 15.22 19.09
N PRO A 113 -3.84 14.06 19.35
CA PRO A 113 -5.28 13.88 19.26
C PRO A 113 -6.06 14.73 20.27
#